data_8e81751014e7362a7b77b541beb071c0
#
_entry.id   8e81751014e7362a7b77b541beb071c0
#
_cell.length_a   1.000
_cell.length_b   1.000
_cell.length_c   1.000
_cell.angle_alpha   90.00
_cell.angle_beta   90.00
_cell.angle_gamma   90.00
#
_symmetry.space_group_name_H-M   'P 1'
#
loop_
_entity.id
_entity.type
_entity.pdbx_description
1 polymer ?
#
loop_
_entity_poly.entity_id
_entity_poly.type
_entity_poly.pdbx_seq_one_letter_code
_entity_poly.pdbx_strand_id
1 'polypeptide(L)'
;MPSVSQADPANIAGLLQYCVQNNYLSSATAGTTQSGLAAKIPGVQQSSDYTAGSSGLLQTGNGKSFDLGSVTGDLKSQVAKKVCDEVLKHAQSLL
;
A
#
# COMPACT_ATOMS: atom_id res chain seq x y z
N MET A 1 13.53 -7.08 0.57
CA MET A 1 12.12 -6.67 0.59
C MET A 1 11.85 -5.69 1.73
N PRO A 2 11.10 -4.64 1.49
CA PRO A 2 10.73 -3.72 2.56
C PRO A 2 9.81 -4.41 3.57
N SER A 3 9.84 -3.91 4.81
CA SER A 3 9.01 -4.46 5.88
C SER A 3 7.65 -3.76 5.88
N VAL A 4 6.68 -4.37 5.21
CA VAL A 4 5.32 -3.80 5.10
C VAL A 4 4.66 -3.67 6.48
N SER A 5 4.95 -4.59 7.39
CA SER A 5 4.31 -4.61 8.71
C SER A 5 4.68 -3.40 9.57
N GLN A 6 5.73 -2.66 9.22
CA GLN A 6 6.15 -1.47 9.96
C GLN A 6 5.52 -0.19 9.40
N ALA A 7 4.80 -0.29 8.29
CA ALA A 7 4.18 0.89 7.69
C ALA A 7 2.94 1.31 8.47
N ASP A 8 2.68 2.62 8.47
CA ASP A 8 1.48 3.17 9.08
C ASP A 8 0.23 2.64 8.37
N PRO A 9 -0.87 2.33 9.09
CA PRO A 9 -2.10 1.86 8.44
C PRO A 9 -2.61 2.80 7.35
N ALA A 10 -2.48 4.12 7.50
CA ALA A 10 -2.88 5.06 6.46
C ALA A 10 -2.01 4.91 5.22
N ASN A 11 -0.71 4.67 5.39
CA ASN A 11 0.20 4.41 4.27
C ASN A 11 -0.19 3.11 3.55
N ILE A 12 -0.55 2.07 4.30
CA ILE A 12 -1.00 0.80 3.74
C ILE A 12 -2.27 1.01 2.91
N ALA A 13 -3.23 1.78 3.41
CA ALA A 13 -4.46 2.08 2.67
C ALA A 13 -4.16 2.79 1.35
N GLY A 14 -3.22 3.75 1.36
CA GLY A 14 -2.79 4.44 0.15
C GLY A 14 -2.11 3.49 -0.84
N LEU A 15 -1.29 2.58 -0.35
CA LEU A 15 -0.63 1.60 -1.20
C LEU A 15 -1.63 0.65 -1.85
N LEU A 16 -2.71 0.28 -1.16
CA LEU A 16 -3.77 -0.51 -1.77
C LEU A 16 -4.35 0.22 -2.98
N GLN A 17 -4.58 1.52 -2.86
CA GLN A 17 -5.07 2.32 -3.97
C GLN A 17 -4.08 2.30 -5.15
N TYR A 18 -2.78 2.47 -4.87
CA TYR A 18 -1.74 2.40 -5.89
C TYR A 18 -1.77 1.04 -6.59
N CYS A 19 -1.84 -0.04 -5.81
CA CYS A 19 -1.82 -1.39 -6.35
C CYS A 19 -3.02 -1.68 -7.26
N VAL A 20 -4.19 -1.18 -6.88
CA VAL A 20 -5.41 -1.35 -7.69
C VAL A 20 -5.29 -0.53 -8.98
N GLN A 21 -4.84 0.72 -8.89
CA GLN A 21 -4.71 1.59 -10.07
C GLN A 21 -3.74 1.04 -11.10
N ASN A 22 -2.74 0.30 -10.65
CA ASN A 22 -1.72 -0.27 -11.53
C ASN A 22 -1.98 -1.75 -11.85
N ASN A 23 -3.16 -2.24 -11.52
CA ASN A 23 -3.61 -3.60 -11.83
C ASN A 23 -2.77 -4.70 -11.17
N TYR A 24 -2.11 -4.39 -10.06
CA TYR A 24 -1.39 -5.40 -9.28
C TYR A 24 -2.32 -6.16 -8.34
N LEU A 25 -3.46 -5.57 -7.98
CA LEU A 25 -4.47 -6.20 -7.14
C LEU A 25 -5.85 -6.02 -7.77
N SER A 26 -6.74 -6.99 -7.49
CA SER A 26 -8.13 -6.90 -7.90
C SER A 26 -8.86 -5.82 -7.10
N SER A 27 -9.61 -4.97 -7.79
CA SER A 27 -10.41 -3.95 -7.12
C SER A 27 -11.51 -4.58 -6.26
N ALA A 28 -11.98 -5.76 -6.60
CA ALA A 28 -13.01 -6.45 -5.80
C ALA A 28 -12.46 -6.83 -4.42
N THR A 29 -11.26 -7.40 -4.37
CA THR A 29 -10.65 -7.83 -3.11
C THR A 29 -10.05 -6.66 -2.34
N ALA A 30 -9.22 -5.85 -3.01
CA ALA A 30 -8.52 -4.76 -2.35
C ALA A 30 -9.47 -3.61 -1.98
N GLY A 31 -10.52 -3.39 -2.78
CA GLY A 31 -11.49 -2.35 -2.50
C GLY A 31 -12.24 -2.58 -1.20
N THR A 32 -12.63 -3.84 -0.93
CA THR A 32 -13.30 -4.19 0.33
C THR A 32 -12.39 -3.93 1.52
N THR A 33 -11.13 -4.34 1.41
CA THR A 33 -10.13 -4.13 2.46
C THR A 33 -9.87 -2.64 2.68
N GLN A 34 -9.75 -1.88 1.59
CA GLN A 34 -9.52 -0.44 1.67
C GLN A 34 -10.69 0.28 2.33
N SER A 35 -11.92 -0.11 1.99
CA SER A 35 -13.12 0.47 2.61
C SER A 35 -13.16 0.16 4.11
N GLY A 36 -12.77 -1.04 4.50
CA GLY A 36 -12.70 -1.41 5.92
C GLY A 36 -11.68 -0.58 6.67
N LEU A 37 -10.52 -0.35 6.08
CA LEU A 37 -9.48 0.51 6.69
C LEU A 37 -9.95 1.95 6.79
N ALA A 38 -10.62 2.46 5.75
CA ALA A 38 -11.12 3.83 5.76
C ALA A 38 -12.16 4.02 6.87
N ALA A 39 -12.96 3.00 7.15
CA ALA A 39 -13.93 3.05 8.24
C ALA A 39 -13.26 3.05 9.62
N LYS A 40 -12.12 2.37 9.74
CA LYS A 40 -11.40 2.28 11.02
C LYS A 40 -10.47 3.46 11.28
N ILE A 41 -10.03 4.16 10.24
CA ILE A 41 -9.06 5.25 10.35
C ILE A 41 -9.74 6.54 9.87
N PRO A 42 -10.34 7.33 10.77
CA PRO A 42 -10.99 8.59 10.37
C PRO A 42 -9.99 9.52 9.70
N GLY A 43 -10.38 10.08 8.56
CA GLY A 43 -9.53 11.01 7.81
C GLY A 43 -8.37 10.36 7.09
N VAL A 44 -8.39 9.05 6.89
CA VAL A 44 -7.28 8.32 6.26
C VAL A 44 -6.94 8.89 4.88
N GLN A 45 -7.95 9.24 4.08
CA GLN A 45 -7.73 9.73 2.71
C GLN A 45 -7.15 11.15 2.68
N GLN A 46 -7.18 11.85 3.80
CA GLN A 46 -6.60 13.20 3.92
C GLN A 46 -5.22 13.16 4.55
N SER A 47 -4.77 11.99 4.96
CA SER A 47 -3.46 11.79 5.58
C SER A 47 -2.34 11.93 4.55
N SER A 48 -1.21 12.53 4.94
CA SER A 48 -0.04 12.58 4.09
C SER A 48 0.52 11.17 3.83
N ASP A 49 0.37 10.26 4.78
CA ASP A 49 0.79 8.87 4.61
C ASP A 49 -0.04 8.17 3.54
N TYR A 50 -1.35 8.44 3.50
CA TYR A 50 -2.22 7.90 2.44
C TYR A 50 -1.79 8.44 1.07
N THR A 51 -1.54 9.74 0.98
CA THR A 51 -1.11 10.37 -0.27
C THR A 51 0.21 9.77 -0.74
N ALA A 52 1.17 9.60 0.15
CA ALA A 52 2.44 8.96 -0.18
C ALA A 52 2.22 7.53 -0.70
N GLY A 53 1.38 6.75 -0.01
CA GLY A 53 1.07 5.39 -0.41
C GLY A 53 0.41 5.32 -1.78
N SER A 54 -0.52 6.23 -2.06
CA SER A 54 -1.22 6.24 -3.36
C SER A 54 -0.29 6.61 -4.51
N SER A 55 0.86 7.19 -4.22
CA SER A 55 1.92 7.45 -5.19
C SER A 55 2.91 6.30 -5.31
N GLY A 56 2.73 5.23 -4.55
CA GLY A 56 3.59 4.07 -4.56
C GLY A 56 4.71 4.08 -3.53
N LEU A 57 4.68 5.02 -2.58
CA LEU A 57 5.73 5.15 -1.58
C LEU A 57 5.35 4.39 -0.31
N LEU A 58 6.10 3.33 -0.04
CA LEU A 58 5.95 2.54 1.19
C LEU A 58 6.89 3.12 2.25
N GLN A 59 6.31 3.62 3.34
CA GLN A 59 7.06 4.17 4.46
C GLN A 59 7.21 3.10 5.53
N THR A 60 8.43 2.61 5.72
CA THR A 60 8.70 1.47 6.60
C THR A 60 9.08 1.87 8.02
N GLY A 61 8.95 3.15 8.37
CA GLY A 61 9.34 3.65 9.67
C GLY A 61 10.83 4.00 9.70
N ASN A 62 11.29 4.55 10.84
CA ASN A 62 12.70 4.94 11.03
C ASN A 62 13.24 5.86 9.94
N GLY A 63 12.37 6.65 9.30
CA GLY A 63 12.77 7.55 8.23
C GLY A 63 13.08 6.87 6.91
N LYS A 64 12.83 5.57 6.80
CA LYS A 64 13.09 4.81 5.57
C LYS A 64 11.83 4.69 4.74
N SER A 65 12.01 4.60 3.42
CA SER A 65 10.90 4.44 2.50
C SER A 65 11.34 3.61 1.30
N PHE A 66 10.37 3.01 0.63
CA PHE A 66 10.58 2.24 -0.60
C PHE A 66 9.59 2.74 -1.64
N ASP A 67 10.10 3.20 -2.77
CA ASP A 67 9.28 3.76 -3.84
C ASP A 67 9.07 2.72 -4.94
N LEU A 68 7.87 2.19 -5.05
CA LEU A 68 7.52 1.21 -6.07
C LEU A 68 7.65 1.80 -7.48
N GLY A 69 7.41 3.10 -7.62
CA GLY A 69 7.51 3.77 -8.89
C GLY A 69 8.94 3.95 -9.39
N SER A 70 9.93 3.84 -8.51
CA SER A 70 11.34 4.00 -8.90
C SER A 70 11.98 2.70 -9.37
N VAL A 71 11.35 1.55 -9.12
CA VAL A 71 11.83 0.27 -9.62
C VAL A 71 11.59 0.21 -11.12
N THR A 72 12.61 -0.12 -11.90
CA THR A 72 12.53 -0.13 -13.36
C THR A 72 12.90 -1.50 -13.92
N GLY A 73 12.61 -1.68 -15.22
CA GLY A 73 12.97 -2.90 -15.94
C GLY A 73 12.00 -4.05 -15.66
N ASP A 74 12.44 -5.25 -16.00
CA ASP A 74 11.61 -6.45 -15.90
C ASP A 74 11.25 -6.81 -14.45
N LEU A 75 12.04 -6.33 -13.49
CA LEU A 75 11.80 -6.62 -12.08
C LEU A 75 10.69 -5.77 -11.48
N LYS A 76 10.31 -4.67 -12.13
CA LYS A 76 9.32 -3.75 -11.58
C LYS A 76 8.00 -4.47 -11.27
N SER A 77 7.46 -5.19 -12.23
CA SER A 77 6.18 -5.88 -12.06
C SER A 77 6.26 -6.94 -10.97
N GLN A 78 7.37 -7.67 -10.90
CA GLN A 78 7.54 -8.73 -9.92
C GLN A 78 7.64 -8.17 -8.50
N VAL A 79 8.46 -7.13 -8.32
CA VAL A 79 8.63 -6.50 -7.01
C VAL A 79 7.33 -5.83 -6.57
N ALA A 80 6.71 -5.07 -7.46
CA ALA A 80 5.47 -4.35 -7.13
C ALA A 80 4.35 -5.33 -6.77
N LYS A 81 4.19 -6.41 -7.53
CA LYS A 81 3.16 -7.40 -7.26
C LYS A 81 3.39 -8.05 -5.90
N LYS A 82 4.63 -8.40 -5.59
CA LYS A 82 4.94 -9.05 -4.31
C LYS A 82 4.71 -8.10 -3.14
N VAL A 83 5.12 -6.85 -3.27
CA VAL A 83 4.85 -5.84 -2.24
C VAL A 83 3.35 -5.62 -2.10
N CYS A 84 2.61 -5.54 -3.21
CA CYS A 84 1.17 -5.37 -3.16
C CYS A 84 0.47 -6.54 -2.47
N ASP A 85 0.92 -7.78 -2.72
CA ASP A 85 0.38 -8.95 -2.04
C ASP A 85 0.61 -8.88 -0.54
N GLU A 86 1.80 -8.47 -0.11
CA GLU A 86 2.11 -8.30 1.31
C GLU A 86 1.30 -7.16 1.93
N VAL A 87 1.13 -6.06 1.20
CA VAL A 87 0.31 -4.94 1.64
C VAL A 87 -1.12 -5.41 1.88
N LEU A 88 -1.68 -6.19 0.95
CA LEU A 88 -3.04 -6.69 1.10
C LEU A 88 -3.17 -7.60 2.32
N LYS A 89 -2.23 -8.51 2.52
CA LYS A 89 -2.24 -9.40 3.68
C LYS A 89 -2.18 -8.62 4.98
N HIS A 90 -1.28 -7.65 5.05
CA HIS A 90 -1.14 -6.83 6.25
C HIS A 90 -2.39 -6.00 6.50
N ALA A 91 -2.96 -5.42 5.44
CA ALA A 91 -4.18 -4.63 5.53
C ALA A 91 -5.34 -5.47 6.06
N GLN A 92 -5.48 -6.71 5.59
CA GLN A 92 -6.51 -7.61 6.07
C GLN A 92 -6.35 -7.93 7.55
N SER A 93 -5.11 -8.02 8.02
CA SER A 93 -4.85 -8.29 9.44
C SER A 93 -5.16 -7.08 10.32
N LEU A 94 -5.22 -5.88 9.76
CA LEU A 94 -5.59 -4.67 10.48
C LEU A 94 -7.10 -4.53 10.68
N LEU A 95 -7.88 -5.27 9.93
CA LEU A 95 -9.33 -5.27 10.08
C LEU A 95 -9.73 -6.18 11.24
#